data_28f8a1047933c6bb4a8b8cc738d62013
#
_entry.id   28f8a1047933c6bb4a8b8cc738d62013
#
_cell.length_a   1.000
_cell.length_b   1.000
_cell.length_c   1.000
_cell.angle_alpha   90.00
_cell.angle_beta   90.00
_cell.angle_gamma   90.00
#
_symmetry.space_group_name_H-M   'P 1'
#
loop_
_entity.id
_entity.type
_entity.pdbx_description
1 polymer ?
#
loop_
_entity_poly.entity_id
_entity_poly.type
_entity_poly.pdbx_seq_one_letter_code
_entity_poly.pdbx_strand_id
1 'polypeptide(L)'
;MINWKNLYEKLSDMNRIVLSTHENPDGDGLGCAYAMHHIAKKLNIESKIITATKFSKQYNFLNQDNCIELYDYDIHYNWIKDADAAFIFDAVSYTHLTLPTNGTV
;
A
#
# COMPACT_ATOMS: atom_id res chain seq x y z
N MET A 1 0.78 -4.35 -20.38
CA MET A 1 1.43 -5.43 -19.64
C MET A 1 2.53 -4.88 -18.75
N ILE A 2 2.64 -5.43 -17.59
CA ILE A 2 3.64 -4.97 -16.63
C ILE A 2 5.01 -5.51 -17.03
N ASN A 3 5.99 -4.63 -17.04
CA ASN A 3 7.36 -5.04 -17.22
C ASN A 3 7.98 -5.19 -15.84
N TRP A 4 8.06 -6.41 -15.37
CA TRP A 4 8.52 -6.69 -14.01
C TRP A 4 9.95 -6.23 -13.74
N LYS A 5 10.79 -6.30 -14.73
CA LYS A 5 12.16 -5.85 -14.56
C LYS A 5 12.22 -4.34 -14.32
N ASN A 6 11.47 -3.57 -15.09
CA ASN A 6 11.40 -2.12 -14.91
C ASN A 6 10.80 -1.76 -13.56
N LEU A 7 9.77 -2.49 -13.14
CA LEU A 7 9.15 -2.25 -11.85
C LEU A 7 10.16 -2.51 -10.73
N TYR A 8 10.88 -3.60 -10.83
CA TYR A 8 11.88 -3.93 -9.82
C TYR A 8 12.98 -2.87 -9.75
N GLU A 9 13.46 -2.42 -10.90
CA GLU A 9 14.48 -1.38 -10.96
C GLU A 9 13.99 -0.08 -10.33
N LYS A 10 12.75 0.30 -10.60
CA LYS A 10 12.18 1.49 -9.99
C LYS A 10 12.04 1.33 -8.49
N LEU A 11 11.59 0.17 -8.04
CA LEU A 11 11.45 -0.08 -6.61
C LEU A 11 12.79 -0.02 -5.91
N SER A 12 13.83 -0.54 -6.54
CA SER A 12 15.16 -0.57 -5.93
C SER A 12 15.71 0.82 -5.66
N ASP A 13 15.22 1.82 -6.37
CA ASP A 13 15.66 3.19 -6.18
C ASP A 13 14.80 3.95 -5.16
N MET A 14 13.75 3.34 -4.66
CA MET A 14 12.87 3.99 -3.71
C MET A 14 13.34 3.77 -2.29
N ASN A 15 13.08 4.75 -1.43
CA ASN A 15 13.41 4.66 -0.02
C ASN A 15 12.18 4.50 0.85
N ARG A 16 11.04 5.00 0.39
CA ARG A 16 9.80 4.98 1.18
C ARG A 16 8.60 4.86 0.26
N ILE A 17 7.70 3.95 0.60
CA ILE A 17 6.45 3.78 -0.14
C ILE A 17 5.27 3.70 0.83
N VAL A 18 4.11 4.14 0.36
CA VAL A 18 2.85 4.04 1.08
C VAL A 18 2.04 2.94 0.43
N LEU A 19 1.45 2.07 1.24
CA LEU A 19 0.59 1.00 0.76
C LEU A 19 -0.80 1.24 1.34
N SER A 20 -1.82 1.08 0.52
CA SER A 20 -3.18 1.31 0.96
C SER A 20 -4.16 0.43 0.20
N THR A 21 -5.42 0.51 0.61
CA THR A 21 -6.52 -0.18 -0.07
C THR A 21 -7.66 0.81 -0.25
N HIS A 22 -8.79 0.32 -0.78
CA HIS A 22 -9.98 1.17 -0.88
C HIS A 22 -10.60 1.38 0.51
N GLU A 23 -11.66 2.20 0.56
CA GLU A 23 -12.27 2.61 1.82
C GLU A 23 -12.70 1.50 2.75
N ASN A 24 -13.16 0.40 2.18
CA ASN A 24 -13.59 -0.74 2.99
C ASN A 24 -12.59 -1.88 2.79
N PRO A 25 -11.48 -1.85 3.52
CA PRO A 25 -10.43 -2.84 3.30
C PRO A 25 -10.95 -4.27 3.49
N ASP A 26 -10.66 -5.11 2.54
CA ASP A 26 -11.02 -6.52 2.62
C ASP A 26 -9.77 -7.39 2.59
N GLY A 27 -9.98 -8.71 2.64
CA GLY A 27 -8.87 -9.65 2.71
C GLY A 27 -7.95 -9.60 1.51
N ASP A 28 -8.50 -9.37 0.32
CA ASP A 28 -7.67 -9.35 -0.88
C ASP A 28 -6.78 -8.12 -0.90
N GLY A 29 -7.35 -6.96 -0.64
CA GLY A 29 -6.59 -5.72 -0.62
C GLY A 29 -5.57 -5.69 0.50
N LEU A 30 -5.98 -6.07 1.70
CA LEU A 30 -5.07 -6.12 2.83
C LEU A 30 -3.98 -7.14 2.64
N GLY A 31 -4.31 -8.30 2.06
CA GLY A 31 -3.33 -9.34 1.80
C GLY A 31 -2.28 -8.88 0.80
N CYS A 32 -2.70 -8.19 -0.25
CA CYS A 32 -1.77 -7.65 -1.24
C CYS A 32 -0.87 -6.59 -0.62
N ALA A 33 -1.44 -5.71 0.18
CA ALA A 33 -0.66 -4.67 0.84
C ALA A 33 0.36 -5.28 1.80
N TYR A 34 -0.05 -6.30 2.54
CA TYR A 34 0.83 -6.98 3.48
C TYR A 34 1.98 -7.68 2.75
N ALA A 35 1.67 -8.35 1.64
CA ALA A 35 2.70 -9.01 0.85
C ALA A 35 3.71 -7.99 0.31
N MET A 36 3.22 -6.86 -0.18
CA MET A 36 4.11 -5.82 -0.69
C MET A 36 4.95 -5.21 0.42
N HIS A 37 4.39 -5.07 1.60
CA HIS A 37 5.13 -4.59 2.77
C HIS A 37 6.33 -5.49 3.05
N HIS A 38 6.15 -6.80 2.98
CA HIS A 38 7.24 -7.73 3.19
C HIS A 38 8.27 -7.68 2.08
N ILE A 39 7.83 -7.50 0.85
CA ILE A 39 8.76 -7.35 -0.27
C ILE A 39 9.60 -6.09 -0.09
N ALA A 40 8.95 -5.00 0.29
CA ALA A 40 9.65 -3.74 0.55
C ALA A 40 10.70 -3.92 1.64
N LYS A 41 10.34 -4.63 2.69
CA LYS A 41 11.25 -4.87 3.80
C LYS A 41 12.51 -5.62 3.32
N LYS A 42 12.33 -6.59 2.45
CA LYS A 42 13.47 -7.32 1.90
C LYS A 42 14.34 -6.47 1.00
N LEU A 43 13.77 -5.44 0.40
CA LEU A 43 14.51 -4.53 -0.46
C LEU A 43 15.04 -3.32 0.31
N ASN A 44 14.88 -3.32 1.62
CA ASN A 44 15.29 -2.21 2.49
C ASN A 44 14.55 -0.92 2.15
N ILE A 45 13.29 -1.06 1.76
CA ILE A 45 12.42 0.07 1.49
C ILE A 45 11.48 0.25 2.68
N GLU A 46 11.42 1.45 3.21
CA GLU A 46 10.52 1.77 4.29
C GLU A 46 9.09 1.79 3.75
N SER A 47 8.18 1.07 4.39
CA SER A 47 6.79 1.06 3.95
C SER A 47 5.84 1.04 5.12
N LYS A 48 4.66 1.62 4.90
CA LYS A 48 3.56 1.56 5.85
C LYS A 48 2.30 1.24 5.09
N ILE A 49 1.44 0.43 5.72
CA ILE A 49 0.11 0.16 5.20
C ILE A 49 -0.83 1.09 5.95
N ILE A 50 -1.43 2.03 5.24
CA ILE A 50 -2.27 3.05 5.85
C ILE A 50 -3.65 2.95 5.23
N THR A 51 -4.65 2.72 6.07
CA THR A 51 -6.03 2.57 5.59
C THR A 51 -6.85 3.79 5.97
N ALA A 52 -7.83 4.12 5.14
CA ALA A 52 -8.71 5.26 5.39
C ALA A 52 -9.75 4.95 6.44
N THR A 53 -10.15 3.69 6.54
CA THR A 53 -11.15 3.24 7.51
C THR A 53 -10.64 2.01 8.22
N LYS A 54 -11.28 1.68 9.34
CA LYS A 54 -10.92 0.48 10.08
C LYS A 54 -11.31 -0.75 9.26
N PHE A 55 -10.49 -1.78 9.37
CA PHE A 55 -10.80 -3.06 8.73
C PHE A 55 -11.44 -4.00 9.75
N SER A 56 -12.08 -5.04 9.23
CA SER A 56 -12.77 -6.01 10.07
C SER A 56 -11.80 -6.78 10.96
N LYS A 57 -12.25 -7.12 12.16
CA LYS A 57 -11.43 -7.87 13.12
C LYS A 57 -10.96 -9.21 12.58
N GLN A 58 -11.67 -9.79 11.64
CA GLN A 58 -11.27 -11.07 11.06
C GLN A 58 -9.93 -10.99 10.34
N TYR A 59 -9.47 -9.79 10.01
CA TYR A 59 -8.18 -9.60 9.35
C TYR A 59 -7.06 -9.21 10.32
N ASN A 60 -7.31 -9.25 11.62
CA ASN A 60 -6.29 -8.88 12.59
C ASN A 60 -5.02 -9.74 12.48
N PHE A 61 -5.16 -10.95 11.96
CA PHE A 61 -3.99 -11.81 11.78
C PHE A 61 -2.97 -11.21 10.79
N LEU A 62 -3.40 -10.31 9.93
CA LEU A 62 -2.51 -9.62 9.01
C LEU A 62 -1.82 -8.43 9.67
N ASN A 63 -2.23 -8.08 10.88
CA ASN A 63 -1.69 -6.92 11.56
C ASN A 63 -0.93 -7.28 12.84
N GLN A 64 -0.37 -8.47 12.89
CA GLN A 64 0.35 -8.90 14.07
C GLN A 64 1.57 -8.04 14.36
N ASP A 65 2.17 -7.47 13.33
CA ASP A 65 3.33 -6.60 13.46
C ASP A 65 2.94 -5.14 13.61
N ASN A 66 1.66 -4.84 13.73
CA ASN A 66 1.16 -3.47 13.76
C ASN A 66 1.59 -2.66 12.53
N CYS A 67 1.70 -3.35 11.40
CA CYS A 67 2.13 -2.69 10.17
C CYS A 67 0.98 -2.00 9.44
N ILE A 68 -0.27 -2.26 9.85
CA ILE A 68 -1.44 -1.63 9.25
C ILE A 68 -1.93 -0.55 10.20
N GLU A 69 -1.94 0.69 9.73
CA GLU A 69 -2.31 1.84 10.54
C GLU A 69 -3.51 2.55 9.94
N LEU A 70 -4.39 3.05 10.79
CA LEU A 70 -5.49 3.88 10.35
C LEU A 70 -4.95 5.28 10.12
N TYR A 71 -5.33 5.90 9.02
CA TYR A 71 -4.82 7.22 8.68
C TYR A 71 -5.13 8.24 9.77
N ASP A 72 -4.12 8.99 10.16
CA ASP A 72 -4.22 10.10 11.09
C ASP A 72 -3.35 11.21 10.53
N TYR A 73 -3.95 12.36 10.25
CA TYR A 73 -3.25 13.48 9.64
C TYR A 73 -2.00 13.88 10.41
N ASP A 74 -2.13 13.99 11.72
CA ASP A 74 -1.00 14.45 12.54
C ASP A 74 0.17 13.48 12.56
N ILE A 75 -0.14 12.20 12.36
CA ILE A 75 0.89 11.16 12.39
C ILE A 75 1.45 10.90 11.01
N HIS A 76 0.58 10.86 10.01
CA HIS A 76 0.95 10.32 8.70
C HIS A 76 1.25 11.36 7.61
N TYR A 77 0.75 12.57 7.76
CA TYR A 77 0.83 13.51 6.65
C TYR A 77 2.26 13.74 6.16
N ASN A 78 3.17 14.05 7.07
CA ASN A 78 4.55 14.32 6.68
C ASN A 78 5.24 13.06 6.18
N TRP A 79 4.92 11.92 6.76
CA TRP A 79 5.50 10.66 6.34
C TRP A 79 5.09 10.33 4.91
N ILE A 80 3.80 10.51 4.59
CA ILE A 80 3.28 10.26 3.25
C ILE A 80 3.85 11.25 2.25
N LYS A 81 3.99 12.50 2.67
CA LYS A 81 4.50 13.56 1.80
C LYS A 81 5.90 13.24 1.30
N ASP A 82 6.69 12.56 2.10
CA ASP A 82 8.05 12.21 1.73
C ASP A 82 8.16 10.85 1.04
N ALA A 83 7.04 10.20 0.77
CA ALA A 83 7.06 8.90 0.11
C ALA A 83 7.38 9.04 -1.37
N ASP A 84 8.11 8.07 -1.89
CA ASP A 84 8.47 8.04 -3.30
C ASP A 84 7.34 7.55 -4.19
N ALA A 85 6.45 6.74 -3.63
CA ALA A 85 5.32 6.20 -4.37
C ALA A 85 4.23 5.73 -3.42
N ALA A 86 3.02 5.60 -3.96
CA ALA A 86 1.89 5.02 -3.25
C ALA A 86 1.33 3.89 -4.10
N PHE A 87 1.05 2.76 -3.47
CA PHE A 87 0.44 1.61 -4.11
C PHE A 87 -0.92 1.39 -3.47
N ILE A 88 -1.96 1.41 -4.28
CA ILE A 88 -3.32 1.22 -3.79
C ILE A 88 -3.87 -0.06 -4.39
N PHE A 89 -4.13 -1.03 -3.52
CA PHE A 89 -4.59 -2.34 -3.92
C PHE A 89 -6.09 -2.46 -3.84
N ASP A 90 -6.68 -3.14 -4.81
CA ASP A 90 -8.11 -3.39 -4.85
C ASP A 90 -8.90 -2.09 -4.76
N ALA A 91 -8.35 -1.04 -5.33
CA ALA A 91 -8.97 0.28 -5.29
C ALA A 91 -10.17 0.36 -6.19
N VAL A 92 -10.27 -0.56 -7.10
CA VAL A 92 -11.24 -0.44 -8.13
C VAL A 92 -12.18 -1.53 -8.13
N SER A 93 -13.36 -1.23 -7.82
CA SER A 93 -14.43 -2.10 -8.18
C SER A 93 -15.06 -1.65 -9.47
N TYR A 94 -14.54 -0.62 -10.09
CA TYR A 94 -15.14 -0.08 -11.30
C TYR A 94 -14.15 -0.08 -12.41
N THR A 95 -14.57 -0.64 -13.49
CA THR A 95 -13.69 -0.75 -14.63
C THR A 95 -13.37 0.57 -15.26
N HIS A 96 -14.21 1.55 -15.03
CA HIS A 96 -13.99 2.83 -15.67
C HIS A 96 -13.10 3.75 -14.85
N LEU A 97 -12.45 3.23 -13.89
CA LEU A 97 -11.53 4.01 -13.16
C LEU A 97 -10.43 4.40 -14.10
N THR A 98 -10.52 5.61 -14.53
CA THR A 98 -9.62 6.08 -15.54
C THR A 98 -8.48 6.82 -14.98
N LEU A 99 -8.17 6.59 -13.80
CA LEU A 99 -7.03 7.27 -13.27
C LEU A 99 -5.87 7.00 -14.16
N PRO A 100 -5.09 7.99 -14.44
CA PRO A 100 -3.85 7.76 -15.13
C PRO A 100 -3.03 6.83 -14.33
N THR A 101 -3.45 6.58 -13.20
CA THR A 101 -3.28 5.48 -12.47
C THR A 101 -1.99 4.98 -12.17
N ASN A 102 -1.12 5.82 -11.98
CA ASN A 102 0.22 5.40 -11.72
C ASN A 102 0.38 4.76 -10.38
N GLY A 103 -0.55 4.95 -9.51
CA GLY A 103 -0.49 4.36 -8.21
C GLY A 103 -1.38 3.17 -8.00
N THR A 104 -2.06 2.70 -9.03
CA THR A 104 -2.99 1.59 -8.92
C THR A 104 -2.39 0.33 -9.46
N VAL A 105 -2.52 -0.72 -8.72
CA VAL A 105 -1.94 -2.00 -9.09
C VAL A 105 -2.98 -3.09 -9.00
#